data_67fd03a6515ea0a8ddd9ba40a9192d0e
#
_entry.id   67fd03a6515ea0a8ddd9ba40a9192d0e
#
_cell.length_a   1.000
_cell.length_b   1.000
_cell.length_c   1.000
_cell.angle_alpha   90.00
_cell.angle_beta   90.00
_cell.angle_gamma   90.00
#
_symmetry.space_group_name_H-M   'P 1'
#
loop_
_entity.id
_entity.type
_entity.pdbx_description
1 polymer ?
#
loop_
_entity_poly.entity_id
_entity_poly.type
_entity_poly.pdbx_seq_one_letter_code
_entity_poly.pdbx_strand_id
1 'polypeptide(L)'
;MIIFNTDLDKTLIYSYKHDIGNDKLCAEIYQGRQVSFVTRRTAELLKRVNETVLLVPTTTRTLEQYVRIDLGIGTPHYALVCNGGILITDGEEDSGWYRESFERVEDCQGELRLAQEVLEADENRSFEIRNVSSLFIFTKSDEPQLSVELLRSALDTSKMDVFYNGVKVYAVPKALGKGAAVKRLRDRLGAELVIAAGDSEFDVPLLNAADEAIAPPDFPEPEKLTCKPHIMQSGGIFSEYVLEKVLEIAAHT
;
A
#
# COMPACT_ATOMS: atom_id res chain seq x y z
N MET A 1 -4.98 -20.41 9.49
CA MET A 1 -4.48 -19.06 9.87
C MET A 1 -5.08 -18.02 8.94
N ILE A 2 -5.60 -16.93 9.52
CA ILE A 2 -6.18 -15.79 8.78
C ILE A 2 -5.14 -14.67 8.70
N ILE A 3 -4.90 -14.14 7.49
CA ILE A 3 -4.07 -12.95 7.27
C ILE A 3 -4.98 -11.78 6.88
N PHE A 4 -4.76 -10.63 7.48
CA PHE A 4 -5.39 -9.38 7.08
C PHE A 4 -4.33 -8.43 6.48
N ASN A 5 -4.29 -8.34 5.15
CA ASN A 5 -3.47 -7.39 4.41
C ASN A 5 -4.23 -6.07 4.23
N THR A 6 -3.66 -4.97 4.66
CA THR A 6 -4.33 -3.67 4.57
C THR A 6 -3.43 -2.58 4.02
N ASP A 7 -3.95 -1.77 3.10
CA ASP A 7 -3.30 -0.49 2.84
C ASP A 7 -3.32 0.40 4.09
N LEU A 8 -2.52 1.44 4.11
CA LEU A 8 -2.40 2.36 5.23
C LEU A 8 -3.10 3.69 4.97
N ASP A 9 -2.67 4.40 3.93
CA ASP A 9 -3.11 5.78 3.67
C ASP A 9 -4.58 5.80 3.22
N LYS A 10 -5.45 6.53 3.93
CA LYS A 10 -6.91 6.59 3.76
C LYS A 10 -7.67 5.28 4.02
N THR A 11 -6.97 4.20 4.31
CA THR A 11 -7.57 2.91 4.70
C THR A 11 -7.54 2.74 6.21
N LEU A 12 -6.37 2.80 6.85
CA LEU A 12 -6.24 2.76 8.31
C LEU A 12 -5.88 4.11 8.93
N ILE A 13 -5.04 4.90 8.26
CA ILE A 13 -4.56 6.19 8.73
C ILE A 13 -4.97 7.31 7.78
N TYR A 14 -5.15 8.50 8.33
CA TYR A 14 -5.62 9.67 7.59
C TYR A 14 -4.68 10.85 7.78
N SER A 15 -4.33 11.52 6.69
CA SER A 15 -3.55 12.76 6.79
C SER A 15 -4.33 13.84 7.51
N TYR A 16 -3.64 14.85 8.06
CA TYR A 16 -4.25 16.01 8.72
C TYR A 16 -5.26 16.78 7.85
N LYS A 17 -5.28 16.53 6.54
CA LYS A 17 -6.22 17.15 5.59
C LYS A 17 -7.59 16.46 5.53
N HIS A 18 -7.71 15.24 6.07
CA HIS A 18 -8.96 14.50 6.12
C HIS A 18 -9.66 14.76 7.45
N ASP A 19 -10.93 15.09 7.37
CA ASP A 19 -11.76 15.20 8.56
C ASP A 19 -12.21 13.82 9.03
N ILE A 20 -11.66 13.38 10.16
CA ILE A 20 -12.05 12.16 10.87
C ILE A 20 -12.57 12.47 12.27
N GLY A 21 -13.03 13.71 12.48
CA GLY A 21 -13.50 14.19 13.78
C GLY A 21 -12.36 14.63 14.72
N ASN A 22 -12.76 15.03 15.94
CA ASN A 22 -11.83 15.55 16.93
C ASN A 22 -11.22 14.48 17.84
N ASP A 23 -11.87 13.32 18.00
CA ASP A 23 -11.40 12.22 18.84
C ASP A 23 -10.42 11.32 18.06
N LYS A 24 -9.23 11.88 17.82
CA LYS A 24 -8.18 11.24 17.03
C LYS A 24 -6.84 11.20 17.76
N LEU A 25 -6.05 10.20 17.43
CA LEU A 25 -4.70 9.97 17.93
C LEU A 25 -3.70 10.18 16.79
N CYS A 26 -2.52 10.72 17.10
CA CYS A 26 -1.45 10.86 16.14
C CYS A 26 -0.86 9.49 15.81
N ALA A 27 -0.81 9.13 14.51
CA ALA A 27 -0.22 7.90 14.01
C ALA A 27 1.12 8.13 13.29
N GLU A 28 1.47 9.38 12.95
CA GLU A 28 2.74 9.68 12.28
C GLU A 28 3.23 11.09 12.64
N ILE A 29 4.51 11.18 13.02
CA ILE A 29 5.22 12.44 13.18
C ILE A 29 6.31 12.53 12.11
N TYR A 30 6.33 13.63 11.35
CA TYR A 30 7.36 13.92 10.38
C TYR A 30 7.90 15.33 10.55
N GLN A 31 9.22 15.47 10.71
CA GLN A 31 9.90 16.77 10.97
C GLN A 31 9.26 17.55 12.13
N GLY A 32 8.92 16.85 13.24
CA GLY A 32 8.31 17.43 14.42
C GLY A 32 6.83 17.81 14.28
N ARG A 33 6.17 17.47 13.16
CA ARG A 33 4.75 17.74 12.91
C ARG A 33 3.95 16.46 12.88
N GLN A 34 2.77 16.48 13.47
CA GLN A 34 1.80 15.42 13.35
C GLN A 34 1.18 15.46 11.93
N VAL A 35 1.36 14.41 11.15
CA VAL A 35 0.97 14.40 9.73
C VAL A 35 -0.12 13.38 9.40
N SER A 36 -0.23 12.30 10.17
CA SER A 36 -1.28 11.28 10.00
C SER A 36 -1.90 10.91 11.35
N PHE A 37 -3.18 10.50 11.30
CA PHE A 37 -4.00 10.24 12.47
C PHE A 37 -4.86 8.99 12.26
N VAL A 38 -5.28 8.39 13.37
CA VAL A 38 -6.35 7.38 13.48
C VAL A 38 -7.43 7.89 14.43
N THR A 39 -8.68 7.44 14.29
CA THR A 39 -9.68 7.69 15.34
C THR A 39 -9.35 6.85 16.58
N ARG A 40 -9.82 7.28 17.76
CA ARG A 40 -9.68 6.47 18.98
C ARG A 40 -10.35 5.09 18.79
N ARG A 41 -11.51 5.06 18.12
CA ARG A 41 -12.22 3.82 17.79
C ARG A 41 -11.39 2.91 16.90
N THR A 42 -10.75 3.45 15.84
CA THR A 42 -9.80 2.69 15.00
C THR A 42 -8.68 2.08 15.84
N ALA A 43 -8.06 2.84 16.75
CA ALA A 43 -6.98 2.34 17.61
C ALA A 43 -7.45 1.19 18.55
N GLU A 44 -8.67 1.27 19.06
CA GLU A 44 -9.26 0.20 19.88
C GLU A 44 -9.54 -1.07 19.06
N LEU A 45 -10.09 -0.90 17.86
CA LEU A 45 -10.37 -2.00 16.94
C LEU A 45 -9.08 -2.66 16.42
N LEU A 46 -8.04 -1.89 16.14
CA LEU A 46 -6.73 -2.41 15.71
C LEU A 46 -6.14 -3.38 16.75
N LYS A 47 -6.24 -3.09 18.03
CA LYS A 47 -5.79 -4.01 19.10
C LYS A 47 -6.52 -5.34 19.02
N ARG A 48 -7.85 -5.29 18.90
CA ARG A 48 -8.67 -6.50 18.79
C ARG A 48 -8.36 -7.31 17.53
N VAL A 49 -8.21 -6.64 16.39
CA VAL A 49 -7.86 -7.29 15.12
C VAL A 49 -6.49 -7.94 15.23
N ASN A 50 -5.49 -7.26 15.81
CA ASN A 50 -4.14 -7.79 15.97
C ASN A 50 -4.06 -9.00 16.92
N GLU A 51 -5.02 -9.13 17.85
CA GLU A 51 -5.17 -10.31 18.73
C GLU A 51 -5.92 -11.48 18.04
N THR A 52 -6.66 -11.19 16.96
CA THR A 52 -7.56 -12.17 16.32
C THR A 52 -6.99 -12.75 15.04
N VAL A 53 -6.34 -11.93 14.21
CA VAL A 53 -5.77 -12.30 12.91
C VAL A 53 -4.35 -11.77 12.76
N LEU A 54 -3.60 -12.30 11.82
CA LEU A 54 -2.28 -11.77 11.47
C LEU A 54 -2.45 -10.49 10.64
N LEU A 55 -2.30 -9.35 11.29
CA LEU A 55 -2.35 -8.03 10.63
C LEU A 55 -1.05 -7.78 9.86
N VAL A 56 -1.15 -7.47 8.58
CA VAL A 56 -0.03 -7.19 7.68
C VAL A 56 -0.26 -5.88 6.93
N PRO A 57 0.27 -4.74 7.41
CA PRO A 57 0.31 -3.52 6.62
C PRO A 57 0.95 -3.77 5.26
N THR A 58 0.29 -3.31 4.17
CA THR A 58 0.70 -3.55 2.79
C THR A 58 0.64 -2.25 2.02
N THR A 59 1.78 -1.56 1.86
CA THR A 59 1.82 -0.16 1.46
C THR A 59 2.83 0.13 0.35
N THR A 60 2.57 1.17 -0.44
CA THR A 60 3.54 1.76 -1.36
C THR A 60 4.62 2.58 -0.67
N ARG A 61 4.48 2.88 0.63
CA ARG A 61 5.48 3.62 1.40
C ARG A 61 6.82 2.91 1.39
N THR A 62 7.91 3.70 1.37
CA THR A 62 9.25 3.17 1.60
C THR A 62 9.41 2.73 3.06
N LEU A 63 10.43 1.92 3.36
CA LEU A 63 10.71 1.52 4.73
C LEU A 63 10.86 2.76 5.66
N GLU A 64 11.65 3.75 5.25
CA GLU A 64 11.83 5.02 5.97
C GLU A 64 10.50 5.73 6.28
N GLN A 65 9.53 5.65 5.37
CA GLN A 65 8.21 6.22 5.57
C GLN A 65 7.32 5.36 6.47
N TYR A 66 7.45 4.04 6.36
CA TYR A 66 6.66 3.09 7.14
C TYR A 66 7.02 3.09 8.63
N VAL A 67 8.31 3.09 8.97
CA VAL A 67 8.78 3.03 10.38
C VAL A 67 8.36 4.24 11.22
N ARG A 68 7.86 5.30 10.59
CA ARG A 68 7.29 6.46 11.30
C ARG A 68 5.85 6.24 11.77
N ILE A 69 5.20 5.17 11.28
CA ILE A 69 3.79 4.89 11.59
C ILE A 69 3.70 4.15 12.93
N ASP A 70 2.95 4.72 13.85
CA ASP A 70 2.55 4.07 15.10
C ASP A 70 1.03 3.81 15.07
N LEU A 71 0.67 2.55 14.95
CA LEU A 71 -0.72 2.09 14.97
C LEU A 71 -1.23 1.81 16.39
N GLY A 72 -0.39 1.98 17.42
CA GLY A 72 -0.74 1.72 18.83
C GLY A 72 -0.88 0.24 19.20
N ILE A 73 -0.31 -0.66 18.37
CA ILE A 73 -0.33 -2.12 18.56
C ILE A 73 1.08 -2.73 18.70
N GLY A 74 2.08 -1.88 18.85
CA GLY A 74 3.48 -2.29 18.73
C GLY A 74 3.91 -2.51 17.28
N THR A 75 5.04 -3.17 17.09
CA THR A 75 5.55 -3.52 15.74
C THR A 75 4.77 -4.72 15.21
N PRO A 76 4.06 -4.60 14.07
CA PRO A 76 3.45 -5.75 13.42
C PRO A 76 4.50 -6.82 13.09
N HIS A 77 4.13 -8.09 13.27
CA HIS A 77 5.04 -9.21 12.99
C HIS A 77 5.49 -9.22 11.52
N TYR A 78 4.59 -8.87 10.60
CA TYR A 78 4.90 -8.69 9.18
C TYR A 78 4.39 -7.35 8.67
N ALA A 79 5.13 -6.76 7.72
CA ALA A 79 4.66 -5.66 6.90
C ALA A 79 5.24 -5.76 5.48
N LEU A 80 4.43 -5.49 4.47
CA LEU A 80 4.83 -5.40 3.08
C LEU A 80 4.97 -3.93 2.71
N VAL A 81 6.20 -3.47 2.52
CA VAL A 81 6.50 -2.08 2.17
C VAL A 81 7.09 -1.99 0.76
N CYS A 82 7.32 -0.79 0.26
CA CYS A 82 7.84 -0.59 -1.10
C CYS A 82 7.00 -1.32 -2.16
N ASN A 83 5.66 -1.16 -2.09
CA ASN A 83 4.72 -1.84 -2.98
C ASN A 83 4.82 -3.38 -2.93
N GLY A 84 5.18 -3.95 -1.78
CA GLY A 84 5.37 -5.38 -1.59
C GLY A 84 6.76 -5.92 -1.94
N GLY A 85 7.67 -5.05 -2.40
CA GLY A 85 9.03 -5.44 -2.76
C GLY A 85 9.92 -5.80 -1.57
N ILE A 86 9.59 -5.28 -0.39
CA ILE A 86 10.29 -5.56 0.87
C ILE A 86 9.30 -6.11 1.89
N LEU A 87 9.65 -7.22 2.51
CA LEU A 87 8.96 -7.77 3.68
C LEU A 87 9.74 -7.37 4.92
N ILE A 88 9.03 -6.83 5.89
CA ILE A 88 9.53 -6.61 7.25
C ILE A 88 9.02 -7.75 8.12
N THR A 89 9.91 -8.37 8.87
CA THR A 89 9.61 -9.40 9.85
C THR A 89 10.16 -8.96 11.21
N ASP A 90 9.29 -8.81 12.21
CA ASP A 90 9.65 -8.33 13.56
C ASP A 90 10.47 -7.03 13.57
N GLY A 91 10.17 -6.13 12.63
CA GLY A 91 10.82 -4.82 12.50
C GLY A 91 12.09 -4.81 11.63
N GLU A 92 12.57 -5.94 11.13
CA GLU A 92 13.75 -6.05 10.29
C GLU A 92 13.43 -6.47 8.86
N GLU A 93 14.23 -6.02 7.88
CA GLU A 93 14.06 -6.43 6.49
C GLU A 93 14.40 -7.91 6.27
N ASP A 94 13.51 -8.65 5.62
CA ASP A 94 13.77 -10.01 5.16
C ASP A 94 14.61 -9.97 3.87
N SER A 95 15.91 -10.26 4.02
CA SER A 95 16.87 -10.23 2.90
C SER A 95 16.58 -11.30 1.84
N GLY A 96 15.96 -12.42 2.21
CA GLY A 96 15.52 -13.45 1.27
C GLY A 96 14.38 -12.95 0.39
N TRP A 97 13.39 -12.30 1.01
CA TRP A 97 12.28 -11.67 0.29
C TRP A 97 12.76 -10.59 -0.68
N TYR A 98 13.65 -9.71 -0.22
CA TYR A 98 14.22 -8.66 -1.08
C TYR A 98 14.94 -9.27 -2.30
N ARG A 99 15.77 -10.29 -2.10
CA ARG A 99 16.48 -10.97 -3.18
C ARG A 99 15.51 -11.53 -4.23
N GLU A 100 14.48 -12.26 -3.81
CA GLU A 100 13.44 -12.76 -4.71
C GLU A 100 12.69 -11.64 -5.44
N SER A 101 12.45 -10.51 -4.76
CA SER A 101 11.81 -9.34 -5.37
C SER A 101 12.72 -8.72 -6.43
N PHE A 102 14.01 -8.60 -6.16
CA PHE A 102 15.00 -8.08 -7.11
C PHE A 102 15.13 -9.00 -8.33
N GLU A 103 15.24 -10.32 -8.13
CA GLU A 103 15.28 -11.30 -9.23
C GLU A 103 14.06 -11.19 -10.17
N ARG A 104 12.87 -10.92 -9.63
CA ARG A 104 11.65 -10.72 -10.42
C ARG A 104 11.65 -9.46 -11.28
N VAL A 105 12.45 -8.46 -10.95
CA VAL A 105 12.53 -7.17 -11.65
C VAL A 105 13.89 -6.94 -12.31
N GLU A 106 14.76 -7.94 -12.34
CA GLU A 106 16.10 -7.84 -12.89
C GLU A 106 16.07 -7.45 -14.37
N ASP A 107 15.18 -8.01 -15.16
CA ASP A 107 14.99 -7.69 -16.58
C ASP A 107 14.35 -6.30 -16.84
N CYS A 108 13.86 -5.63 -15.79
CA CYS A 108 13.33 -4.28 -15.84
C CYS A 108 14.36 -3.19 -15.44
N GLN A 109 15.61 -3.56 -15.11
CA GLN A 109 16.62 -2.58 -14.67
C GLN A 109 16.97 -1.57 -15.79
N GLY A 110 16.85 -1.97 -17.05
CA GLY A 110 16.98 -1.07 -18.20
C GLY A 110 15.88 -0.01 -18.23
N GLU A 111 14.63 -0.45 -18.03
CA GLU A 111 13.44 0.42 -17.98
C GLU A 111 13.51 1.40 -16.80
N LEU A 112 14.00 0.96 -15.63
CA LEU A 112 14.17 1.85 -14.48
C LEU A 112 15.21 2.94 -14.74
N ARG A 113 16.33 2.62 -15.40
CA ARG A 113 17.31 3.65 -15.82
C ARG A 113 16.71 4.62 -16.83
N LEU A 114 16.01 4.11 -17.85
CA LEU A 114 15.33 4.95 -18.83
C LEU A 114 14.26 5.84 -18.17
N ALA A 115 13.49 5.31 -17.23
CA ALA A 115 12.53 6.11 -16.45
C ALA A 115 13.21 7.26 -15.71
N GLN A 116 14.38 7.00 -15.11
CA GLN A 116 15.16 8.05 -14.44
C GLN A 116 15.61 9.13 -15.44
N GLU A 117 16.15 8.75 -16.58
CA GLU A 117 16.60 9.69 -17.63
C GLU A 117 15.44 10.56 -18.15
N VAL A 118 14.27 9.95 -18.39
CA VAL A 118 13.05 10.67 -18.82
C VAL A 118 12.62 11.68 -17.75
N LEU A 119 12.59 11.27 -16.49
CA LEU A 119 12.20 12.15 -15.40
C LEU A 119 13.24 13.23 -15.08
N GLU A 120 14.54 12.99 -15.35
CA GLU A 120 15.57 14.02 -15.23
C GLU A 120 15.36 15.17 -16.24
N ALA A 121 14.83 14.86 -17.41
CA ALA A 121 14.51 15.82 -18.47
C ALA A 121 13.09 16.41 -18.35
N ASP A 122 12.24 15.91 -17.45
CA ASP A 122 10.87 16.40 -17.28
C ASP A 122 10.85 17.75 -16.54
N GLU A 123 10.46 18.81 -17.24
CA GLU A 123 10.35 20.18 -16.70
C GLU A 123 9.28 20.31 -15.61
N ASN A 124 8.28 19.42 -15.58
CA ASN A 124 7.21 19.43 -14.58
C ASN A 124 7.65 18.76 -13.26
N ARG A 125 8.81 18.12 -13.22
CA ARG A 125 9.31 17.47 -12.01
C ARG A 125 9.64 18.49 -10.92
N SER A 126 9.00 18.33 -9.76
CA SER A 126 9.14 19.25 -8.62
C SER A 126 9.82 18.62 -7.39
N PHE A 127 10.37 17.40 -7.53
CA PHE A 127 11.04 16.68 -6.44
C PHE A 127 12.22 15.85 -6.97
N GLU A 128 13.12 15.44 -6.09
CA GLU A 128 14.17 14.49 -6.42
C GLU A 128 13.60 13.17 -6.93
N ILE A 129 14.31 12.52 -7.85
CA ILE A 129 13.97 11.17 -8.30
C ILE A 129 14.50 10.18 -7.26
N ARG A 130 13.62 9.33 -6.77
CA ARG A 130 13.97 8.27 -5.83
C ARG A 130 13.93 6.92 -6.50
N ASN A 131 15.08 6.30 -6.63
CA ASN A 131 15.21 4.89 -6.94
C ASN A 131 15.11 4.11 -5.61
N VAL A 132 13.99 3.43 -5.43
CA VAL A 132 13.70 2.71 -4.18
C VAL A 132 14.26 1.31 -4.26
N SER A 133 15.43 1.10 -3.66
CA SER A 133 16.10 -0.21 -3.55
C SER A 133 16.25 -0.95 -4.89
N SER A 134 16.40 -0.22 -6.01
CA SER A 134 16.41 -0.80 -7.37
C SER A 134 15.15 -1.58 -7.76
N LEU A 135 14.05 -1.38 -7.04
CA LEU A 135 12.78 -2.04 -7.27
C LEU A 135 11.81 -1.19 -8.11
N PHE A 136 11.76 0.12 -7.85
CA PHE A 136 10.94 1.06 -8.60
C PHE A 136 11.45 2.49 -8.45
N ILE A 137 10.94 3.40 -9.28
CA ILE A 137 11.26 4.83 -9.23
C ILE A 137 10.00 5.63 -8.93
N PHE A 138 10.15 6.68 -8.12
CA PHE A 138 9.14 7.72 -8.00
C PHE A 138 9.74 9.12 -7.86
N THR A 139 8.93 10.10 -8.21
CA THR A 139 9.19 11.54 -7.98
C THR A 139 7.89 12.26 -7.67
N LYS A 140 7.91 13.61 -7.60
CA LYS A 140 6.72 14.45 -7.65
C LYS A 140 6.77 15.32 -8.87
N SER A 141 5.60 15.64 -9.41
CA SER A 141 5.42 16.51 -10.56
C SER A 141 4.32 17.53 -10.26
N ASP A 142 4.44 18.72 -10.80
CA ASP A 142 3.41 19.75 -10.76
C ASP A 142 2.30 19.44 -11.79
N GLU A 143 2.63 18.68 -12.84
CA GLU A 143 1.71 18.17 -13.86
C GLU A 143 1.85 16.64 -13.98
N PRO A 144 1.39 15.86 -12.98
CA PRO A 144 1.68 14.42 -12.89
C PRO A 144 1.13 13.61 -14.06
N GLN A 145 0.03 14.03 -14.67
CA GLN A 145 -0.53 13.37 -15.85
C GLN A 145 0.41 13.47 -17.04
N LEU A 146 0.99 14.65 -17.29
CA LEU A 146 1.95 14.84 -18.39
C LEU A 146 3.21 14.02 -18.16
N SER A 147 3.74 14.00 -16.93
CA SER A 147 4.89 13.16 -16.59
C SER A 147 4.62 11.67 -16.81
N VAL A 148 3.42 11.18 -16.50
CA VAL A 148 3.02 9.80 -16.77
C VAL A 148 2.93 9.52 -18.26
N GLU A 149 2.39 10.44 -19.07
CA GLU A 149 2.32 10.32 -20.53
C GLU A 149 3.73 10.25 -21.14
N LEU A 150 4.65 11.08 -20.68
CA LEU A 150 6.07 11.03 -21.08
C LEU A 150 6.68 9.65 -20.77
N LEU A 151 6.56 9.18 -19.57
CA LEU A 151 7.07 7.86 -19.17
C LEU A 151 6.44 6.73 -19.98
N ARG A 152 5.12 6.72 -20.18
CA ARG A 152 4.42 5.69 -20.97
C ARG A 152 4.83 5.67 -22.43
N SER A 153 5.20 6.82 -22.99
CA SER A 153 5.70 6.90 -24.37
C SER A 153 7.12 6.36 -24.54
N ALA A 154 7.91 6.35 -23.48
CA ALA A 154 9.30 5.95 -23.49
C ALA A 154 9.54 4.51 -23.02
N LEU A 155 8.76 4.04 -22.05
CA LEU A 155 8.97 2.75 -21.40
C LEU A 155 8.17 1.62 -22.06
N ASP A 156 8.66 0.39 -21.94
CA ASP A 156 7.90 -0.81 -22.29
C ASP A 156 6.75 -1.02 -21.30
N THR A 157 5.55 -0.58 -21.66
CA THR A 157 4.33 -0.71 -20.86
C THR A 157 3.83 -2.15 -20.74
N SER A 158 4.41 -3.11 -21.44
CA SER A 158 4.16 -4.53 -21.18
C SER A 158 4.85 -5.02 -19.91
N LYS A 159 5.98 -4.39 -19.53
CA LYS A 159 6.80 -4.70 -18.36
C LYS A 159 6.59 -3.73 -17.19
N MET A 160 6.27 -2.48 -17.48
CA MET A 160 6.19 -1.40 -16.51
C MET A 160 4.78 -0.88 -16.34
N ASP A 161 4.38 -0.66 -15.09
CA ASP A 161 3.23 0.16 -14.72
C ASP A 161 3.70 1.59 -14.45
N VAL A 162 3.06 2.55 -15.09
CA VAL A 162 3.32 3.97 -14.91
C VAL A 162 2.03 4.67 -14.52
N PHE A 163 2.05 5.31 -13.37
CA PHE A 163 0.86 5.94 -12.79
C PHE A 163 1.23 7.11 -11.87
N TYR A 164 0.22 7.86 -11.45
CA TYR A 164 0.41 8.90 -10.43
C TYR A 164 -0.63 8.78 -9.32
N ASN A 165 -0.27 9.25 -8.11
CA ASN A 165 -1.16 9.42 -6.97
C ASN A 165 -0.95 10.81 -6.36
N GLY A 166 -1.95 11.69 -6.48
CA GLY A 166 -1.78 13.10 -6.21
C GLY A 166 -0.68 13.69 -7.06
N VAL A 167 0.34 14.25 -6.46
CA VAL A 167 1.51 14.82 -7.16
C VAL A 167 2.65 13.81 -7.39
N LYS A 168 2.54 12.58 -6.87
CA LYS A 168 3.59 11.56 -6.99
C LYS A 168 3.42 10.78 -8.28
N VAL A 169 4.49 10.64 -9.05
CA VAL A 169 4.58 9.86 -10.29
C VAL A 169 5.46 8.65 -10.04
N TYR A 170 5.04 7.49 -10.50
CA TYR A 170 5.69 6.20 -10.28
C TYR A 170 5.95 5.47 -11.59
N ALA A 171 7.11 4.80 -11.67
CA ALA A 171 7.41 3.76 -12.66
C ALA A 171 7.79 2.48 -11.91
N VAL A 172 6.95 1.45 -12.03
CA VAL A 172 7.01 0.22 -11.23
C VAL A 172 6.99 -0.98 -12.17
N PRO A 173 7.93 -1.93 -12.06
CA PRO A 173 7.84 -3.21 -12.77
C PRO A 173 6.54 -3.96 -12.43
N LYS A 174 5.83 -4.47 -13.42
CA LYS A 174 4.56 -5.21 -13.22
C LYS A 174 4.71 -6.48 -12.38
N ALA A 175 5.90 -7.07 -12.38
CA ALA A 175 6.21 -8.21 -11.53
C ALA A 175 6.27 -7.87 -10.04
N LEU A 176 6.32 -6.55 -9.71
CA LEU A 176 6.27 -6.03 -8.36
C LEU A 176 4.91 -5.42 -8.09
N GLY A 177 4.28 -5.75 -6.98
CA GLY A 177 3.01 -5.15 -6.61
C GLY A 177 2.39 -5.80 -5.37
N LYS A 178 1.50 -5.06 -4.71
CA LYS A 178 0.82 -5.50 -3.49
C LYS A 178 0.18 -6.89 -3.65
N GLY A 179 -0.51 -7.15 -4.76
CA GLY A 179 -1.18 -8.43 -5.00
C GLY A 179 -0.21 -9.60 -5.16
N ALA A 180 0.89 -9.41 -5.90
CA ALA A 180 1.92 -10.43 -6.03
C ALA A 180 2.58 -10.75 -4.67
N ALA A 181 2.83 -9.72 -3.87
CA ALA A 181 3.40 -9.85 -2.54
C ALA A 181 2.46 -10.58 -1.57
N VAL A 182 1.16 -10.26 -1.60
CA VAL A 182 0.16 -10.95 -0.78
C VAL A 182 0.09 -12.44 -1.10
N LYS A 183 0.09 -12.81 -2.39
CA LYS A 183 0.10 -14.23 -2.81
C LYS A 183 1.37 -14.94 -2.32
N ARG A 184 2.55 -14.32 -2.47
CA ARG A 184 3.82 -14.87 -1.96
C ARG A 184 3.79 -15.07 -0.44
N LEU A 185 3.25 -14.09 0.31
CA LEU A 185 3.17 -14.17 1.76
C LEU A 185 2.17 -15.24 2.19
N ARG A 186 1.01 -15.34 1.52
CA ARG A 186 0.04 -16.43 1.71
C ARG A 186 0.69 -17.79 1.58
N ASP A 187 1.41 -18.01 0.46
CA ASP A 187 2.07 -19.29 0.18
C ASP A 187 3.16 -19.60 1.22
N ARG A 188 3.97 -18.61 1.56
CA ARG A 188 5.05 -18.73 2.55
C ARG A 188 4.55 -19.10 3.94
N LEU A 189 3.40 -18.57 4.35
CA LEU A 189 2.82 -18.78 5.68
C LEU A 189 1.76 -19.90 5.71
N GLY A 190 1.35 -20.43 4.56
CA GLY A 190 0.29 -21.44 4.48
C GLY A 190 -1.06 -20.89 4.96
N ALA A 191 -1.39 -19.63 4.64
CA ALA A 191 -2.61 -19.02 5.13
C ALA A 191 -3.85 -19.59 4.44
N GLU A 192 -4.85 -19.92 5.24
CA GLU A 192 -6.12 -20.50 4.78
C GLU A 192 -7.05 -19.42 4.23
N LEU A 193 -7.06 -18.25 4.86
CA LEU A 193 -7.89 -17.11 4.47
C LEU A 193 -7.06 -15.83 4.42
N VAL A 194 -7.21 -15.08 3.34
CA VAL A 194 -6.65 -13.74 3.18
C VAL A 194 -7.79 -12.74 3.07
N ILE A 195 -7.82 -11.78 3.99
CA ILE A 195 -8.68 -10.60 3.95
C ILE A 195 -7.84 -9.43 3.48
N ALA A 196 -8.37 -8.58 2.59
CA ALA A 196 -7.67 -7.38 2.17
C ALA A 196 -8.55 -6.13 2.23
N ALA A 197 -7.94 -4.98 2.56
CA ALA A 197 -8.61 -3.68 2.50
C ALA A 197 -7.74 -2.64 1.79
N GLY A 198 -8.38 -1.77 0.99
CA GLY A 198 -7.74 -0.70 0.26
C GLY A 198 -8.74 0.34 -0.25
N ASP A 199 -8.26 1.55 -0.59
CA ASP A 199 -9.12 2.68 -0.94
C ASP A 199 -8.94 3.19 -2.38
N SER A 200 -7.93 2.72 -3.11
CA SER A 200 -7.53 3.30 -4.38
C SER A 200 -7.33 2.27 -5.49
N GLU A 201 -7.17 2.74 -6.73
CA GLU A 201 -6.83 1.91 -7.89
C GLU A 201 -5.54 1.10 -7.69
N PHE A 202 -4.62 1.58 -6.85
CA PHE A 202 -3.37 0.86 -6.50
C PHE A 202 -3.61 -0.36 -5.64
N ASP A 203 -4.80 -0.47 -5.05
CA ASP A 203 -5.21 -1.59 -4.21
C ASP A 203 -6.00 -2.65 -4.99
N VAL A 204 -6.36 -2.41 -6.25
CA VAL A 204 -7.02 -3.41 -7.10
C VAL A 204 -6.23 -4.73 -7.11
N PRO A 205 -4.89 -4.77 -7.32
CA PRO A 205 -4.13 -6.01 -7.23
C PRO A 205 -4.13 -6.64 -5.83
N LEU A 206 -4.13 -5.81 -4.77
CA LEU A 206 -4.21 -6.25 -3.38
C LEU A 206 -5.54 -6.96 -3.11
N LEU A 207 -6.66 -6.30 -3.45
CA LEU A 207 -8.01 -6.79 -3.25
C LEU A 207 -8.28 -8.05 -4.08
N ASN A 208 -7.78 -8.11 -5.33
CA ASN A 208 -7.90 -9.28 -6.19
C ASN A 208 -7.03 -10.48 -5.76
N ALA A 209 -6.07 -10.28 -4.86
CA ALA A 209 -5.26 -11.37 -4.30
C ALA A 209 -5.85 -12.00 -3.04
N ALA A 210 -6.92 -11.41 -2.50
CA ALA A 210 -7.59 -11.83 -1.28
C ALA A 210 -8.79 -12.74 -1.57
N ASP A 211 -9.19 -13.51 -0.57
CA ASP A 211 -10.45 -14.27 -0.56
C ASP A 211 -11.62 -13.35 -0.21
N GLU A 212 -11.39 -12.38 0.70
CA GLU A 212 -12.37 -11.38 1.13
C GLU A 212 -11.79 -9.97 0.96
N ALA A 213 -12.43 -9.14 0.16
CA ALA A 213 -12.02 -7.77 -0.13
C ALA A 213 -12.93 -6.75 0.55
N ILE A 214 -12.37 -5.66 1.07
CA ILE A 214 -13.10 -4.58 1.74
C ILE A 214 -12.70 -3.26 1.09
N ALA A 215 -13.69 -2.47 0.63
CA ALA A 215 -13.46 -1.22 -0.08
C ALA A 215 -14.42 -0.11 0.38
N PRO A 216 -14.05 1.19 0.20
CA PRO A 216 -14.94 2.30 0.49
C PRO A 216 -16.06 2.44 -0.57
N PRO A 217 -17.13 3.22 -0.30
CA PRO A 217 -18.26 3.38 -1.23
C PRO A 217 -17.89 4.08 -2.54
N ASP A 218 -16.86 4.89 -2.52
CA ASP A 218 -16.32 5.64 -3.65
C ASP A 218 -15.05 5.02 -4.24
N PHE A 219 -14.88 3.69 -4.04
CA PHE A 219 -13.73 2.96 -4.58
C PHE A 219 -13.65 3.17 -6.09
N PRO A 220 -12.50 3.65 -6.60
CA PRO A 220 -12.31 3.81 -8.04
C PRO A 220 -12.20 2.45 -8.72
N GLU A 221 -12.71 2.34 -9.95
CA GLU A 221 -12.57 1.15 -10.81
C GLU A 221 -13.11 -0.16 -10.19
N PRO A 222 -14.31 -0.18 -9.58
CA PRO A 222 -14.88 -1.37 -8.94
C PRO A 222 -15.07 -2.53 -9.93
N GLU A 223 -15.17 -2.22 -11.23
CA GLU A 223 -15.27 -3.19 -12.32
C GLU A 223 -13.99 -4.01 -12.56
N LYS A 224 -12.86 -3.55 -12.04
CA LYS A 224 -11.58 -4.30 -12.10
C LYS A 224 -11.43 -5.32 -10.96
N LEU A 225 -12.34 -5.31 -9.99
CA LEU A 225 -12.32 -6.31 -8.92
C LEU A 225 -12.86 -7.64 -9.41
N THR A 226 -12.13 -8.72 -9.15
CA THR A 226 -12.50 -10.07 -9.55
C THR A 226 -13.43 -10.77 -8.56
N CYS A 227 -13.55 -10.23 -7.33
CA CYS A 227 -14.49 -10.68 -6.31
C CYS A 227 -15.49 -9.57 -5.99
N LYS A 228 -16.61 -9.91 -5.37
CA LYS A 228 -17.55 -8.93 -4.84
C LYS A 228 -17.03 -8.41 -3.50
N PRO A 229 -16.58 -7.14 -3.42
CA PRO A 229 -16.05 -6.61 -2.17
C PRO A 229 -17.16 -6.32 -1.15
N HIS A 230 -16.81 -6.33 0.13
CA HIS A 230 -17.60 -5.72 1.19
C HIS A 230 -17.44 -4.20 1.08
N ILE A 231 -18.50 -3.53 0.60
CA ILE A 231 -18.49 -2.08 0.44
C ILE A 231 -19.09 -1.44 1.69
N MET A 232 -18.35 -0.47 2.26
CA MET A 232 -18.88 0.38 3.33
C MET A 232 -20.10 1.16 2.81
N GLN A 233 -21.18 1.18 3.59
CA GLN A 233 -22.30 2.07 3.29
C GLN A 233 -21.91 3.52 3.61
N SER A 234 -22.56 4.49 2.96
CA SER A 234 -22.28 5.92 3.15
C SER A 234 -22.43 6.34 4.63
N GLY A 235 -21.49 7.13 5.09
CA GLY A 235 -21.45 7.68 6.46
C GLY A 235 -20.61 6.83 7.42
N GLY A 236 -19.62 7.45 8.04
CA GLY A 236 -18.68 6.81 8.96
C GLY A 236 -17.23 6.86 8.50
N ILE A 237 -16.35 6.30 9.28
CA ILE A 237 -14.91 6.28 9.02
C ILE A 237 -14.55 4.91 8.45
N PHE A 238 -13.91 4.89 7.28
CA PHE A 238 -13.62 3.65 6.56
C PHE A 238 -12.74 2.69 7.37
N SER A 239 -11.72 3.18 8.09
CA SER A 239 -10.88 2.34 8.95
C SER A 239 -11.67 1.59 10.03
N GLU A 240 -12.71 2.22 10.59
CA GLU A 240 -13.57 1.58 11.60
C GLU A 240 -14.39 0.45 10.97
N TYR A 241 -15.02 0.73 9.82
CA TYR A 241 -15.76 -0.29 9.06
C TYR A 241 -14.89 -1.47 8.67
N VAL A 242 -13.67 -1.20 8.13
CA VAL A 242 -12.70 -2.25 7.76
C VAL A 242 -12.44 -3.18 8.93
N LEU A 243 -12.07 -2.63 10.08
CA LEU A 243 -11.67 -3.43 11.24
C LEU A 243 -12.84 -4.19 11.86
N GLU A 244 -14.05 -3.60 11.88
CA GLU A 244 -15.27 -4.29 12.30
C GLU A 244 -15.60 -5.45 11.36
N LYS A 245 -15.47 -5.26 10.04
CA LYS A 245 -15.71 -6.30 9.05
C LYS A 245 -14.69 -7.43 9.15
N VAL A 246 -13.41 -7.14 9.38
CA VAL A 246 -12.38 -8.18 9.63
C VAL A 246 -12.74 -9.04 10.83
N LEU A 247 -13.16 -8.43 11.94
CA LEU A 247 -13.59 -9.17 13.13
C LEU A 247 -14.85 -10.02 12.88
N GLU A 248 -15.79 -9.51 12.09
CA GLU A 248 -16.98 -10.25 11.68
C GLU A 248 -16.61 -11.48 10.84
N ILE A 249 -15.77 -11.31 9.80
CA ILE A 249 -15.31 -12.41 8.94
C ILE A 249 -14.57 -13.46 9.79
N ALA A 250 -13.63 -13.02 10.62
CA ALA A 250 -12.84 -13.94 11.46
C ALA A 250 -13.69 -14.74 12.47
N ALA A 251 -14.83 -14.20 12.91
CA ALA A 251 -15.73 -14.90 13.83
C ALA A 251 -16.58 -16.01 13.14
N HIS A 252 -16.65 -16.00 11.81
CA HIS A 252 -17.43 -16.97 11.02
C HIS A 252 -16.55 -18.01 10.29
N THR A 253 -15.22 -17.93 10.46
CA THR A 253 -14.22 -18.86 9.92
C THR A 253 -13.70 -19.80 10.97
#